data_ec8ddd641c840a6f3d9d864a6f522a88
#
_entry.id   ec8ddd641c840a6f3d9d864a6f522a88
#
_cell.length_a   1.000
_cell.length_b   1.000
_cell.length_c   1.000
_cell.angle_alpha   90.00
_cell.angle_beta   90.00
_cell.angle_gamma   90.00
#
_symmetry.space_group_name_H-M   'P 1'
#
loop_
_entity.id
_entity.type
_entity.pdbx_description
1 polymer ?
#
loop_
_entity_poly.entity_id
_entity_poly.type
_entity_poly.pdbx_seq_one_letter_code
_entity_poly.pdbx_strand_id
1 'polypeptide(L)'
;MSKRRVLTGIKPTGSPHLGNYVGAIKPAIAASRDANVDSYFFLADYHALISTQDPVRVQRSTLEIAATWLALGLDPERVMFYRQSDIPEIPELTWLLTCVTGKGLLNRAHAYKAAVDVNAAEGVDVDAGISAGLYMYPVLMAADILMFNAHAVPVGKDQVQHIEIARDLGQRFNHIYGGDHFVLPEAQVDENTATLAGLDGRKMSKSYDNTIPLWDEPATMRKLVMSIVTNSLLPGVPKNPDESHVFSIYQAFATPAETAAMRKAYQDGISWGDAKQALFERIDRDLAPARERYRHYMTNPNEVEALLLRGAERAREESRPFIATLRDAVGLRSVAKVAAAATKTATSGDALQPELKQYRDSDGQFYFKLAEKSAGVLAQSIGFANGKDAGATIARIKRGEGAIANGELVLDGAAVAYVPDAVDPADASTALDALVRIEAEAQAKKQAQP
;
A
#
# COMPACT_ATOMS: atom_id res chain seq x y z
N MET A 1 -25.20 -1.86 -2.14
CA MET A 1 -23.80 -2.30 -2.36
C MET A 1 -22.89 -1.16 -1.95
N SER A 2 -21.80 -1.41 -1.23
CA SER A 2 -20.80 -0.39 -0.94
C SER A 2 -20.17 0.06 -2.25
N LYS A 3 -19.92 1.36 -2.40
CA LYS A 3 -19.22 1.89 -3.57
C LYS A 3 -17.78 1.36 -3.63
N ARG A 4 -17.23 1.26 -4.85
CA ARG A 4 -15.82 0.91 -5.05
C ARG A 4 -14.95 2.09 -4.63
N ARG A 5 -13.99 1.86 -3.74
CA ARG A 5 -13.03 2.87 -3.30
C ARG A 5 -11.81 2.89 -4.20
N VAL A 6 -11.48 4.05 -4.72
CA VAL A 6 -10.31 4.26 -5.60
C VAL A 6 -9.41 5.31 -4.99
N LEU A 7 -8.14 4.99 -4.75
CA LEU A 7 -7.17 5.88 -4.14
C LEU A 7 -6.12 6.32 -5.15
N THR A 8 -5.89 7.63 -5.24
CA THR A 8 -4.87 8.23 -6.11
C THR A 8 -3.91 9.08 -5.29
N GLY A 9 -2.68 8.64 -5.18
CA GLY A 9 -1.59 9.41 -4.55
C GLY A 9 -0.92 10.35 -5.55
N ILE A 10 -0.67 11.58 -5.12
CA ILE A 10 -0.10 12.65 -5.94
C ILE A 10 1.16 13.15 -5.24
N LYS A 11 2.33 12.75 -5.73
CA LYS A 11 3.60 13.25 -5.16
C LYS A 11 3.83 14.71 -5.58
N PRO A 12 4.01 15.66 -4.65
CA PRO A 12 4.27 17.05 -4.96
C PRO A 12 5.73 17.26 -5.41
N THR A 13 5.98 17.09 -6.71
CA THR A 13 7.31 17.20 -7.35
C THR A 13 7.48 18.41 -8.24
N GLY A 14 6.72 19.47 -8.00
CA GLY A 14 6.72 20.73 -8.77
C GLY A 14 5.72 20.76 -9.93
N SER A 15 5.66 21.88 -10.66
CA SER A 15 4.65 22.15 -11.67
C SER A 15 4.52 21.04 -12.71
N PRO A 16 3.29 20.58 -13.01
CA PRO A 16 3.02 19.57 -14.01
C PRO A 16 3.16 20.12 -15.43
N HIS A 17 3.37 19.22 -16.38
CA HIS A 17 3.40 19.51 -17.83
C HIS A 17 2.22 18.84 -18.55
N LEU A 18 2.02 19.14 -19.85
CA LEU A 18 0.91 18.61 -20.64
C LEU A 18 0.82 17.08 -20.60
N GLY A 19 1.97 16.39 -20.57
CA GLY A 19 2.00 14.92 -20.46
C GLY A 19 1.40 14.41 -19.14
N ASN A 20 1.63 15.10 -18.02
CA ASN A 20 0.99 14.75 -16.74
C ASN A 20 -0.53 15.01 -16.78
N TYR A 21 -0.93 16.11 -17.41
CA TYR A 21 -2.35 16.45 -17.54
C TYR A 21 -3.11 15.39 -18.35
N VAL A 22 -2.64 15.08 -19.54
CA VAL A 22 -3.31 14.13 -20.44
C VAL A 22 -3.23 12.70 -19.91
N GLY A 23 -2.03 12.30 -19.43
CA GLY A 23 -1.77 10.93 -19.03
C GLY A 23 -2.32 10.52 -17.67
N ALA A 24 -2.53 11.48 -16.76
CA ALA A 24 -2.93 11.14 -15.39
C ALA A 24 -4.06 12.02 -14.85
N ILE A 25 -3.92 13.37 -14.89
CA ILE A 25 -4.83 14.27 -14.18
C ILE A 25 -6.22 14.25 -14.80
N LYS A 26 -6.31 14.45 -16.12
CA LYS A 26 -7.59 14.51 -16.87
C LYS A 26 -8.39 13.21 -16.74
N PRO A 27 -7.81 12.01 -16.94
CA PRO A 27 -8.51 10.75 -16.73
C PRO A 27 -8.97 10.55 -15.29
N ALA A 28 -8.13 10.86 -14.30
CA ALA A 28 -8.47 10.71 -12.89
C ALA A 28 -9.64 11.62 -12.46
N ILE A 29 -9.64 12.89 -12.91
CA ILE A 29 -10.76 13.80 -12.67
C ILE A 29 -12.04 13.29 -13.37
N ALA A 30 -11.94 12.76 -14.58
CA ALA A 30 -13.10 12.19 -15.28
C ALA A 30 -13.65 10.98 -14.52
N ALA A 31 -12.80 10.06 -14.08
CA ALA A 31 -13.17 8.87 -13.29
C ALA A 31 -13.80 9.24 -11.95
N SER A 32 -13.36 10.31 -11.30
CA SER A 32 -13.91 10.78 -10.01
C SER A 32 -15.37 11.25 -10.10
N ARG A 33 -15.91 11.43 -11.30
CA ARG A 33 -17.31 11.81 -11.53
C ARG A 33 -18.27 10.62 -11.56
N ASP A 34 -17.77 9.38 -11.54
CA ASP A 34 -18.62 8.20 -11.46
C ASP A 34 -19.31 8.14 -10.09
N ALA A 35 -20.65 8.04 -10.11
CA ALA A 35 -21.45 7.98 -8.90
C ALA A 35 -21.28 6.67 -8.10
N ASN A 36 -20.75 5.61 -8.73
CA ASN A 36 -20.52 4.31 -8.12
C ASN A 36 -19.13 4.18 -7.47
N VAL A 37 -18.31 5.23 -7.56
CA VAL A 37 -16.94 5.26 -7.04
C VAL A 37 -16.81 6.29 -5.93
N ASP A 38 -16.21 5.88 -4.81
CA ASP A 38 -15.71 6.79 -3.79
C ASP A 38 -14.22 7.04 -4.07
N SER A 39 -13.91 8.27 -4.47
CA SER A 39 -12.58 8.64 -4.91
C SER A 39 -11.82 9.39 -3.81
N TYR A 40 -10.61 8.91 -3.54
CA TYR A 40 -9.66 9.48 -2.59
C TYR A 40 -8.46 10.00 -3.35
N PHE A 41 -8.17 11.29 -3.20
CA PHE A 41 -7.00 11.95 -3.77
C PHE A 41 -6.16 12.54 -2.64
N PHE A 42 -4.90 12.19 -2.56
CA PHE A 42 -4.06 12.75 -1.52
C PHE A 42 -2.72 13.27 -2.06
N LEU A 43 -2.26 14.35 -1.45
CA LEU A 43 -0.95 14.90 -1.71
C LEU A 43 0.06 14.15 -0.83
N ALA A 44 0.94 13.39 -1.46
CA ALA A 44 1.89 12.50 -0.81
C ALA A 44 3.14 13.28 -0.34
N ASP A 45 2.94 14.20 0.61
CA ASP A 45 3.97 15.12 1.08
C ASP A 45 5.03 14.41 1.96
N TYR A 46 4.69 13.41 2.77
CA TYR A 46 5.67 12.55 3.43
C TYR A 46 6.57 11.82 2.42
N HIS A 47 6.00 11.32 1.32
CA HIS A 47 6.79 10.70 0.25
C HIS A 47 7.71 11.71 -0.45
N ALA A 48 7.37 12.99 -0.47
CA ALA A 48 8.23 14.02 -1.04
C ALA A 48 9.51 14.21 -0.24
N LEU A 49 9.47 14.04 1.09
CA LEU A 49 10.64 14.19 1.98
C LEU A 49 11.78 13.20 1.67
N ILE A 50 11.49 12.07 1.01
CA ILE A 50 12.50 11.09 0.59
C ILE A 50 13.53 11.71 -0.37
N SER A 51 13.06 12.63 -1.23
CA SER A 51 13.88 13.23 -2.30
C SER A 51 14.08 14.74 -2.17
N THR A 52 13.36 15.40 -1.25
CA THR A 52 13.37 16.86 -1.11
C THR A 52 13.41 17.24 0.36
N GLN A 53 14.51 17.84 0.81
CA GLN A 53 14.73 18.27 2.20
C GLN A 53 14.62 19.80 2.36
N ASP A 54 14.25 20.52 1.30
CA ASP A 54 14.00 21.96 1.33
C ASP A 54 12.52 22.21 1.70
N PRO A 55 12.23 22.75 2.91
CA PRO A 55 10.88 22.97 3.38
C PRO A 55 10.08 23.96 2.51
N VAL A 56 10.75 25.00 1.99
CA VAL A 56 10.10 25.99 1.13
C VAL A 56 9.65 25.34 -0.18
N ARG A 57 10.50 24.51 -0.76
CA ARG A 57 10.18 23.75 -1.97
C ARG A 57 9.04 22.76 -1.75
N VAL A 58 9.04 22.03 -0.62
CA VAL A 58 7.95 21.08 -0.29
C VAL A 58 6.62 21.82 -0.17
N GLN A 59 6.57 22.91 0.61
CA GLN A 59 5.36 23.71 0.79
C GLN A 59 4.84 24.28 -0.54
N ARG A 60 5.73 24.88 -1.33
CA ARG A 60 5.38 25.45 -2.63
C ARG A 60 4.85 24.38 -3.59
N SER A 61 5.53 23.25 -3.72
CA SER A 61 5.12 22.16 -4.60
C SER A 61 3.77 21.59 -4.18
N THR A 62 3.50 21.48 -2.87
CA THR A 62 2.21 21.03 -2.34
C THR A 62 1.08 21.96 -2.76
N LEU A 63 1.27 23.29 -2.60
CA LEU A 63 0.31 24.28 -3.05
C LEU A 63 0.11 24.24 -4.57
N GLU A 64 1.18 24.21 -5.36
CA GLU A 64 1.12 24.18 -6.83
C GLU A 64 0.33 22.96 -7.34
N ILE A 65 0.55 21.79 -6.76
CA ILE A 65 -0.15 20.56 -7.14
C ILE A 65 -1.61 20.61 -6.70
N ALA A 66 -1.91 21.04 -5.46
CA ALA A 66 -3.29 21.19 -5.00
C ALA A 66 -4.08 22.17 -5.89
N ALA A 67 -3.50 23.35 -6.12
CA ALA A 67 -4.08 24.36 -7.00
C ALA A 67 -4.30 23.84 -8.42
N THR A 68 -3.39 23.02 -8.93
CA THR A 68 -3.51 22.39 -10.26
C THR A 68 -4.73 21.48 -10.34
N TRP A 69 -4.91 20.55 -9.41
CA TRP A 69 -6.04 19.62 -9.44
C TRP A 69 -7.38 20.35 -9.30
N LEU A 70 -7.47 21.33 -8.40
CA LEU A 70 -8.66 22.16 -8.22
C LEU A 70 -8.95 22.99 -9.48
N ALA A 71 -7.94 23.62 -10.06
CA ALA A 71 -8.08 24.43 -11.26
C ALA A 71 -8.55 23.63 -12.47
N LEU A 72 -8.11 22.37 -12.59
CA LEU A 72 -8.50 21.45 -13.64
C LEU A 72 -9.87 20.82 -13.42
N GLY A 73 -10.54 21.09 -12.30
CA GLY A 73 -11.91 20.73 -12.04
C GLY A 73 -12.11 19.48 -11.19
N LEU A 74 -11.13 19.13 -10.35
CA LEU A 74 -11.38 18.21 -9.23
C LEU A 74 -12.38 18.89 -8.29
N ASP A 75 -13.47 18.20 -7.97
CA ASP A 75 -14.50 18.67 -7.05
C ASP A 75 -14.22 18.17 -5.63
N PRO A 76 -13.69 19.02 -4.73
CA PRO A 76 -13.33 18.61 -3.36
C PRO A 76 -14.54 18.27 -2.48
N GLU A 77 -15.77 18.69 -2.86
CA GLU A 77 -16.97 18.28 -2.13
C GLU A 77 -17.40 16.85 -2.49
N ARG A 78 -17.05 16.41 -3.69
CA ARG A 78 -17.40 15.09 -4.19
C ARG A 78 -16.38 14.02 -3.84
N VAL A 79 -15.09 14.38 -3.74
CA VAL A 79 -13.99 13.45 -3.45
C VAL A 79 -13.38 13.71 -2.08
N MET A 80 -12.68 12.76 -1.51
CA MET A 80 -11.77 13.01 -0.41
C MET A 80 -10.48 13.61 -0.99
N PHE A 81 -10.23 14.89 -0.72
CA PHE A 81 -9.01 15.57 -1.19
C PHE A 81 -8.24 16.16 -0.01
N TYR A 82 -7.07 15.62 0.30
CA TYR A 82 -6.33 15.93 1.53
C TYR A 82 -4.80 15.83 1.35
N ARG A 83 -4.04 16.36 2.31
CA ARG A 83 -2.60 16.08 2.44
C ARG A 83 -2.40 14.84 3.32
N GLN A 84 -1.45 14.01 2.94
CA GLN A 84 -1.07 12.81 3.71
C GLN A 84 -0.69 13.17 5.15
N SER A 85 0.05 14.27 5.36
CA SER A 85 0.49 14.72 6.68
C SER A 85 -0.65 15.22 7.58
N ASP A 86 -1.84 15.49 7.06
CA ASP A 86 -3.01 15.86 7.85
C ASP A 86 -3.73 14.63 8.45
N ILE A 87 -3.28 13.42 8.13
CA ILE A 87 -3.85 12.16 8.62
C ILE A 87 -2.83 11.44 9.55
N PRO A 88 -2.77 11.80 10.85
CA PRO A 88 -1.80 11.20 11.78
C PRO A 88 -1.95 9.69 11.94
N GLU A 89 -3.08 9.14 11.57
CA GLU A 89 -3.38 7.70 11.62
C GLU A 89 -2.54 6.90 10.59
N ILE A 90 -2.11 7.54 9.48
CA ILE A 90 -1.28 6.89 8.44
C ILE A 90 0.12 6.54 8.96
N PRO A 91 0.92 7.45 9.56
CA PRO A 91 2.18 7.10 10.21
C PRO A 91 2.04 6.02 11.28
N GLU A 92 0.96 6.03 12.04
CA GLU A 92 0.70 4.98 13.03
C GLU A 92 0.47 3.63 12.34
N LEU A 93 -0.38 3.56 11.32
CA LEU A 93 -0.58 2.34 10.55
C LEU A 93 0.72 1.87 9.89
N THR A 94 1.54 2.81 9.41
CA THR A 94 2.87 2.49 8.86
C THR A 94 3.71 1.72 9.88
N TRP A 95 3.69 2.14 11.16
CA TRP A 95 4.40 1.41 12.22
C TRP A 95 3.83 0.01 12.45
N LEU A 96 2.52 -0.14 12.52
CA LEU A 96 1.87 -1.45 12.70
C LEU A 96 2.22 -2.40 11.55
N LEU A 97 2.20 -1.91 10.31
CA LEU A 97 2.59 -2.69 9.14
C LEU A 97 4.09 -3.00 9.11
N THR A 98 4.95 -2.06 9.54
CA THR A 98 6.40 -2.28 9.68
C THR A 98 6.71 -3.49 10.55
N CYS A 99 5.99 -3.64 11.67
CA CYS A 99 6.19 -4.75 12.61
C CYS A 99 5.87 -6.14 12.02
N VAL A 100 5.06 -6.20 10.97
CA VAL A 100 4.74 -7.45 10.26
C VAL A 100 5.49 -7.59 8.93
N THR A 101 6.27 -6.57 8.52
CA THR A 101 6.99 -6.55 7.24
C THR A 101 8.30 -7.32 7.31
N GLY A 102 8.46 -8.33 6.47
CA GLY A 102 9.73 -9.03 6.35
C GLY A 102 10.79 -8.19 5.64
N LYS A 103 11.99 -8.02 6.22
CA LYS A 103 13.11 -7.29 5.62
C LYS A 103 13.41 -7.74 4.18
N GLY A 104 13.34 -9.05 3.90
CA GLY A 104 13.56 -9.60 2.56
C GLY A 104 12.56 -9.12 1.50
N LEU A 105 11.34 -8.71 1.88
CA LEU A 105 10.40 -8.08 0.96
C LEU A 105 10.90 -6.69 0.55
N LEU A 106 11.31 -5.87 1.51
CA LEU A 106 11.83 -4.52 1.27
C LEU A 106 13.15 -4.53 0.48
N ASN A 107 14.02 -5.50 0.71
CA ASN A 107 15.25 -5.66 -0.06
C ASN A 107 14.99 -5.87 -1.56
N ARG A 108 13.82 -6.36 -1.94
CA ARG A 108 13.42 -6.57 -3.35
C ARG A 108 12.62 -5.40 -3.93
N ALA A 109 12.29 -4.38 -3.13
CA ALA A 109 11.61 -3.20 -3.62
C ALA A 109 12.46 -2.46 -4.67
N HIS A 110 11.85 -2.11 -5.81
CA HIS A 110 12.56 -1.62 -7.00
C HIS A 110 13.50 -0.44 -6.70
N ALA A 111 13.05 0.57 -5.94
CA ALA A 111 13.87 1.77 -5.69
C ALA A 111 15.09 1.47 -4.83
N TYR A 112 14.94 0.66 -3.77
CA TYR A 112 16.07 0.25 -2.94
C TYR A 112 17.06 -0.59 -3.77
N LYS A 113 16.54 -1.60 -4.49
CA LYS A 113 17.38 -2.45 -5.34
C LYS A 113 18.14 -1.63 -6.39
N ALA A 114 17.47 -0.69 -7.06
CA ALA A 114 18.11 0.17 -8.06
C ALA A 114 19.24 1.03 -7.45
N ALA A 115 19.04 1.56 -6.23
CA ALA A 115 20.07 2.32 -5.53
C ALA A 115 21.27 1.44 -5.15
N VAL A 116 21.01 0.23 -4.63
CA VAL A 116 22.07 -0.78 -4.33
C VAL A 116 22.85 -1.15 -5.59
N ASP A 117 22.16 -1.40 -6.71
CA ASP A 117 22.80 -1.77 -7.98
C ASP A 117 23.72 -0.64 -8.50
N VAL A 118 23.31 0.64 -8.34
CA VAL A 118 24.16 1.81 -8.67
C VAL A 118 25.38 1.86 -7.77
N ASN A 119 25.21 1.78 -6.44
CA ASN A 119 26.31 1.81 -5.47
C ASN A 119 27.32 0.67 -5.72
N ALA A 120 26.83 -0.52 -6.03
CA ALA A 120 27.67 -1.67 -6.35
C ALA A 120 28.48 -1.44 -7.65
N ALA A 121 27.87 -0.82 -8.67
CA ALA A 121 28.56 -0.47 -9.93
C ALA A 121 29.63 0.61 -9.73
N GLU A 122 29.40 1.53 -8.77
CA GLU A 122 30.38 2.57 -8.41
C GLU A 122 31.47 2.08 -7.45
N GLY A 123 31.33 0.85 -6.91
CA GLY A 123 32.31 0.26 -5.98
C GLY A 123 32.29 0.88 -4.58
N VAL A 124 31.18 1.51 -4.18
CA VAL A 124 30.96 2.06 -2.84
C VAL A 124 30.15 1.09 -1.97
N ASP A 125 29.99 1.43 -0.67
CA ASP A 125 29.12 0.64 0.21
C ASP A 125 27.71 0.54 -0.37
N VAL A 126 27.11 -0.65 -0.33
CA VAL A 126 25.81 -0.92 -0.96
C VAL A 126 24.69 -0.03 -0.44
N ASP A 127 24.77 0.41 0.81
CA ASP A 127 23.79 1.29 1.45
C ASP A 127 24.23 2.78 1.45
N ALA A 128 25.34 3.13 0.78
CA ALA A 128 25.82 4.49 0.72
C ALA A 128 24.75 5.47 0.20
N GLY A 129 24.48 6.52 0.98
CA GLY A 129 23.50 7.55 0.61
C GLY A 129 22.03 7.09 0.62
N ILE A 130 21.72 5.85 0.97
CA ILE A 130 20.34 5.33 1.04
C ILE A 130 19.76 5.69 2.40
N SER A 131 18.71 6.51 2.41
CA SER A 131 18.00 6.85 3.64
C SER A 131 17.03 5.73 4.07
N ALA A 132 16.78 5.64 5.39
CA ALA A 132 15.73 4.76 5.90
C ALA A 132 14.36 5.06 5.26
N GLY A 133 14.08 6.32 4.92
CA GLY A 133 12.87 6.72 4.20
C GLY A 133 12.75 6.07 2.81
N LEU A 134 13.86 6.01 2.03
CA LEU A 134 13.88 5.32 0.75
C LEU A 134 13.65 3.80 0.90
N TYR A 135 14.16 3.20 1.96
CA TYR A 135 13.98 1.78 2.25
C TYR A 135 12.56 1.45 2.70
N MET A 136 11.94 2.31 3.51
CA MET A 136 10.66 2.07 4.19
C MET A 136 9.43 2.61 3.45
N TYR A 137 9.59 3.48 2.43
CA TYR A 137 8.44 4.11 1.78
C TYR A 137 7.40 3.12 1.20
N PRO A 138 7.74 1.88 0.79
CA PRO A 138 6.71 0.94 0.35
C PRO A 138 5.71 0.57 1.45
N VAL A 139 6.15 0.60 2.72
CA VAL A 139 5.28 0.36 3.87
C VAL A 139 4.39 1.58 4.13
N LEU A 140 4.91 2.80 3.98
CA LEU A 140 4.11 4.02 4.06
C LEU A 140 3.05 4.06 2.95
N MET A 141 3.42 3.71 1.71
CA MET A 141 2.46 3.63 0.60
C MET A 141 1.41 2.55 0.84
N ALA A 142 1.78 1.41 1.41
CA ALA A 142 0.82 0.40 1.83
C ALA A 142 -0.16 0.93 2.89
N ALA A 143 0.34 1.72 3.85
CA ALA A 143 -0.51 2.36 4.86
C ALA A 143 -1.49 3.37 4.25
N ASP A 144 -1.07 4.19 3.27
CA ASP A 144 -1.96 5.10 2.55
C ASP A 144 -3.15 4.35 1.92
N ILE A 145 -2.87 3.22 1.31
CA ILE A 145 -3.85 2.41 0.57
C ILE A 145 -4.77 1.64 1.53
N LEU A 146 -4.19 0.99 2.53
CA LEU A 146 -4.90 0.11 3.45
C LEU A 146 -5.71 0.89 4.49
N MET A 147 -5.31 2.13 4.83
CA MET A 147 -6.06 2.98 5.78
C MET A 147 -7.51 3.19 5.36
N PHE A 148 -7.75 3.33 4.08
CA PHE A 148 -9.08 3.57 3.53
C PHE A 148 -9.70 2.34 2.87
N ASN A 149 -9.07 1.16 3.02
CA ASN A 149 -9.53 -0.07 2.38
C ASN A 149 -9.82 0.13 0.89
N ALA A 150 -8.87 0.75 0.18
CA ALA A 150 -9.00 1.02 -1.24
C ALA A 150 -9.07 -0.28 -2.03
N HIS A 151 -10.08 -0.41 -2.90
CA HIS A 151 -10.26 -1.58 -3.75
C HIS A 151 -9.36 -1.51 -4.98
N ALA A 152 -9.07 -0.31 -5.48
CA ALA A 152 -8.25 -0.10 -6.65
C ALA A 152 -7.36 1.14 -6.52
N VAL A 153 -6.18 1.06 -7.10
CA VAL A 153 -5.19 2.14 -7.16
C VAL A 153 -4.74 2.29 -8.60
N PRO A 154 -5.13 3.39 -9.29
CA PRO A 154 -4.64 3.71 -10.62
C PRO A 154 -3.13 4.00 -10.56
N VAL A 155 -2.34 3.22 -11.28
CA VAL A 155 -0.87 3.33 -11.28
C VAL A 155 -0.26 3.06 -12.64
N GLY A 156 0.93 3.62 -12.88
CA GLY A 156 1.77 3.20 -13.99
C GLY A 156 2.33 1.79 -13.78
N LYS A 157 2.77 1.13 -14.86
CA LYS A 157 3.34 -0.23 -14.82
C LYS A 157 4.51 -0.36 -13.84
N ASP A 158 5.30 0.69 -13.68
CA ASP A 158 6.44 0.77 -12.76
C ASP A 158 6.04 0.77 -11.28
N GLN A 159 4.77 1.05 -10.96
CA GLN A 159 4.25 1.11 -9.59
C GLN A 159 3.47 -0.15 -9.17
N VAL A 160 3.26 -1.11 -10.06
CA VAL A 160 2.49 -2.35 -9.77
C VAL A 160 3.08 -3.10 -8.58
N GLN A 161 4.41 -3.21 -8.49
CA GLN A 161 5.09 -3.88 -7.37
C GLN A 161 4.69 -3.29 -6.01
N HIS A 162 4.48 -1.97 -5.91
CA HIS A 162 4.08 -1.35 -4.64
C HIS A 162 2.67 -1.75 -4.21
N ILE A 163 1.77 -1.97 -5.17
CA ILE A 163 0.43 -2.46 -4.87
C ILE A 163 0.48 -3.93 -4.44
N GLU A 164 1.35 -4.75 -5.06
CA GLU A 164 1.61 -6.12 -4.63
C GLU A 164 2.16 -6.16 -3.20
N ILE A 165 3.11 -5.28 -2.86
CA ILE A 165 3.62 -5.14 -1.49
C ILE A 165 2.49 -4.77 -0.52
N ALA A 166 1.62 -3.82 -0.87
CA ALA A 166 0.48 -3.44 -0.03
C ALA A 166 -0.49 -4.62 0.19
N ARG A 167 -0.75 -5.43 -0.84
CA ARG A 167 -1.53 -6.67 -0.74
C ARG A 167 -0.88 -7.66 0.21
N ASP A 168 0.41 -7.92 0.04
CA ASP A 168 1.17 -8.86 0.87
C ASP A 168 1.14 -8.46 2.34
N LEU A 169 1.31 -7.15 2.63
CA LEU A 169 1.27 -6.63 4.00
C LEU A 169 -0.13 -6.72 4.61
N GLY A 170 -1.17 -6.34 3.86
CA GLY A 170 -2.56 -6.48 4.29
C GLY A 170 -2.94 -7.92 4.58
N GLN A 171 -2.60 -8.85 3.67
CA GLN A 171 -2.86 -10.28 3.84
C GLN A 171 -2.10 -10.85 5.04
N ARG A 172 -0.83 -10.47 5.21
CA ARG A 172 -0.01 -10.91 6.34
C ARG A 172 -0.55 -10.41 7.67
N PHE A 173 -0.98 -9.16 7.74
CA PHE A 173 -1.61 -8.59 8.92
C PHE A 173 -2.90 -9.33 9.28
N ASN A 174 -3.80 -9.53 8.30
CA ASN A 174 -5.03 -10.30 8.46
C ASN A 174 -4.76 -11.71 9.00
N HIS A 175 -3.71 -12.37 8.48
CA HIS A 175 -3.33 -13.71 8.93
C HIS A 175 -2.78 -13.74 10.37
N ILE A 176 -1.88 -12.80 10.72
CA ILE A 176 -1.22 -12.80 12.04
C ILE A 176 -2.21 -12.47 13.16
N TYR A 177 -3.08 -11.48 12.94
CA TYR A 177 -4.00 -10.98 13.97
C TYR A 177 -5.41 -11.57 13.86
N GLY A 178 -5.64 -12.42 12.87
CA GLY A 178 -6.91 -13.15 12.67
C GLY A 178 -8.05 -12.22 12.30
N GLY A 179 -8.59 -12.37 11.10
CA GLY A 179 -9.73 -11.60 10.60
C GLY A 179 -9.44 -10.89 9.28
N ASP A 180 -10.49 -10.28 8.72
CA ASP A 180 -10.44 -9.52 7.47
C ASP A 180 -10.35 -8.02 7.76
N HIS A 181 -9.24 -7.60 8.37
CA HIS A 181 -9.02 -6.19 8.75
C HIS A 181 -8.87 -5.29 7.52
N PHE A 182 -8.18 -5.79 6.47
CA PHE A 182 -7.88 -5.04 5.26
C PHE A 182 -8.49 -5.67 4.02
N VAL A 183 -9.07 -4.83 3.18
CA VAL A 183 -9.38 -5.15 1.78
C VAL A 183 -8.07 -5.15 1.00
N LEU A 184 -7.85 -6.17 0.16
CA LEU A 184 -6.63 -6.28 -0.62
C LEU A 184 -6.75 -5.47 -1.92
N PRO A 185 -5.94 -4.42 -2.13
CA PRO A 185 -6.05 -3.53 -3.28
C PRO A 185 -5.66 -4.19 -4.59
N GLU A 186 -6.20 -3.69 -5.70
CA GLU A 186 -5.81 -4.08 -7.06
C GLU A 186 -5.11 -2.90 -7.77
N ALA A 187 -4.00 -3.19 -8.47
CA ALA A 187 -3.40 -2.22 -9.37
C ALA A 187 -4.29 -2.05 -10.61
N GLN A 188 -4.70 -0.81 -10.87
CA GLN A 188 -5.43 -0.46 -12.09
C GLN A 188 -4.45 0.20 -13.06
N VAL A 189 -3.91 -0.60 -13.98
CA VAL A 189 -3.01 -0.11 -15.03
C VAL A 189 -3.83 0.28 -16.24
N ASP A 190 -3.82 1.57 -16.59
CA ASP A 190 -4.40 2.02 -17.85
C ASP A 190 -3.38 1.81 -18.98
N GLU A 191 -3.61 0.79 -19.79
CA GLU A 191 -2.76 0.49 -20.94
C GLU A 191 -2.85 1.56 -22.05
N ASN A 192 -3.92 2.35 -22.04
CA ASN A 192 -4.17 3.42 -23.01
C ASN A 192 -3.70 4.79 -22.52
N THR A 193 -2.95 4.87 -21.41
CA THR A 193 -2.43 6.16 -20.93
C THR A 193 -1.60 6.81 -22.04
N ALA A 194 -2.16 7.85 -22.66
CA ALA A 194 -1.52 8.57 -23.75
C ALA A 194 -0.19 9.17 -23.30
N THR A 195 0.90 8.61 -23.78
CA THR A 195 2.23 9.20 -23.57
C THR A 195 2.42 10.28 -24.60
N LEU A 196 2.43 11.55 -24.19
CA LEU A 196 2.69 12.65 -25.10
C LEU A 196 4.17 12.74 -25.46
N ALA A 197 4.43 13.06 -26.73
CA ALA A 197 5.75 13.46 -27.19
C ALA A 197 6.11 14.84 -26.61
N GLY A 198 7.37 15.03 -26.24
CA GLY A 198 7.95 16.31 -25.87
C GLY A 198 8.36 17.13 -27.10
N LEU A 199 9.05 18.26 -26.85
CA LEU A 199 9.52 19.19 -27.88
C LEU A 199 10.43 18.52 -28.92
N ASP A 200 11.18 17.50 -28.52
CA ASP A 200 12.16 16.75 -29.30
C ASP A 200 11.62 15.43 -29.89
N GLY A 201 10.35 15.15 -29.71
CA GLY A 201 9.69 13.93 -30.18
C GLY A 201 9.81 12.72 -29.26
N ARG A 202 10.73 12.72 -28.29
CA ARG A 202 10.78 11.67 -27.25
C ARG A 202 9.62 11.86 -26.25
N LYS A 203 9.39 10.88 -25.39
CA LYS A 203 8.41 11.01 -24.28
C LYS A 203 8.63 12.32 -23.52
N MET A 204 7.56 13.09 -23.31
CA MET A 204 7.60 14.33 -22.53
C MET A 204 8.01 14.04 -21.08
N SER A 205 9.15 14.57 -20.66
CA SER A 205 9.72 14.36 -19.32
C SER A 205 10.62 15.51 -18.91
N LYS A 206 10.56 15.90 -17.64
CA LYS A 206 11.48 16.89 -17.05
C LYS A 206 12.95 16.46 -17.16
N SER A 207 13.22 15.15 -17.11
CA SER A 207 14.58 14.61 -17.25
C SER A 207 15.21 14.85 -18.64
N TYR A 208 14.38 15.09 -19.65
CA TYR A 208 14.82 15.35 -21.03
C TYR A 208 14.78 16.82 -21.41
N ASP A 209 14.33 17.68 -20.47
CA ASP A 209 14.15 19.12 -20.72
C ASP A 209 13.30 19.42 -21.99
N ASN A 210 12.31 18.55 -22.25
CA ASN A 210 11.47 18.59 -23.44
C ASN A 210 9.99 18.83 -23.14
N THR A 211 9.68 19.39 -21.95
CA THR A 211 8.31 19.53 -21.47
C THR A 211 7.66 20.83 -21.95
N ILE A 212 6.33 20.83 -22.04
CA ILE A 212 5.49 22.02 -22.14
C ILE A 212 4.78 22.17 -20.79
N PRO A 213 5.20 23.15 -19.95
CA PRO A 213 4.57 23.38 -18.64
C PRO A 213 3.11 23.74 -18.79
N LEU A 214 2.28 23.28 -17.84
CA LEU A 214 0.82 23.43 -17.94
C LEU A 214 0.34 24.88 -17.72
N TRP A 215 1.05 25.63 -16.89
CA TRP A 215 0.63 26.93 -16.40
C TRP A 215 1.41 28.12 -16.96
N ASP A 216 2.24 27.87 -18.00
CA ASP A 216 2.93 28.96 -18.69
C ASP A 216 1.95 29.97 -19.30
N GLU A 217 2.41 31.21 -19.37
CA GLU A 217 1.68 32.27 -20.08
C GLU A 217 1.49 31.89 -21.54
N PRO A 218 0.34 32.25 -22.16
CA PRO A 218 0.01 31.85 -23.52
C PRO A 218 1.13 32.12 -24.53
N ALA A 219 1.82 33.24 -24.40
CA ALA A 219 2.93 33.61 -25.30
C ALA A 219 4.12 32.64 -25.17
N THR A 220 4.46 32.21 -23.96
CA THR A 220 5.53 31.24 -23.68
C THR A 220 5.12 29.87 -24.18
N MET A 221 3.93 29.41 -23.84
CA MET A 221 3.39 28.13 -24.33
C MET A 221 3.38 28.07 -25.86
N ARG A 222 2.95 29.15 -26.52
CA ARG A 222 2.98 29.25 -27.98
C ARG A 222 4.40 29.08 -28.54
N LYS A 223 5.41 29.74 -27.94
CA LYS A 223 6.81 29.58 -28.34
C LYS A 223 7.28 28.14 -28.24
N LEU A 224 6.94 27.46 -27.13
CA LEU A 224 7.27 26.05 -26.94
C LEU A 224 6.58 25.15 -27.97
N VAL A 225 5.29 25.33 -28.22
CA VAL A 225 4.55 24.60 -29.26
C VAL A 225 5.17 24.81 -30.65
N MET A 226 5.55 26.05 -30.98
CA MET A 226 6.20 26.35 -32.27
C MET A 226 7.58 25.72 -32.40
N SER A 227 8.26 25.37 -31.31
CA SER A 227 9.58 24.71 -31.33
C SER A 227 9.51 23.18 -31.43
N ILE A 228 8.33 22.55 -31.35
CA ILE A 228 8.18 21.09 -31.54
C ILE A 228 8.83 20.67 -32.85
N VAL A 229 9.70 19.63 -32.82
CA VAL A 229 10.37 19.13 -33.99
C VAL A 229 9.38 18.58 -35.03
N THR A 230 9.64 18.90 -36.28
CA THR A 230 8.88 18.44 -37.44
C THR A 230 9.85 18.11 -38.58
N ASN A 231 9.39 17.36 -39.58
CA ASN A 231 10.20 17.14 -40.78
C ASN A 231 10.22 18.39 -41.70
N SER A 232 10.95 18.32 -42.78
CA SER A 232 11.18 19.43 -43.75
C SER A 232 10.16 19.50 -44.88
N LEU A 233 9.01 18.82 -44.80
CA LEU A 233 7.98 18.84 -45.84
C LEU A 233 7.39 20.25 -46.01
N LEU A 234 7.33 20.73 -47.22
CA LEU A 234 6.85 22.06 -47.56
C LEU A 234 5.32 22.19 -47.41
N PRO A 235 4.78 23.41 -47.31
CA PRO A 235 3.34 23.66 -47.42
C PRO A 235 2.81 23.12 -48.77
N GLY A 236 1.55 22.60 -48.77
CA GLY A 236 0.95 21.97 -49.95
C GLY A 236 1.33 20.50 -50.17
N VAL A 237 2.38 20.00 -49.52
CA VAL A 237 2.75 18.59 -49.59
C VAL A 237 1.97 17.80 -48.49
N PRO A 238 1.23 16.73 -48.90
CA PRO A 238 0.55 15.86 -47.95
C PRO A 238 1.49 15.33 -46.88
N LYS A 239 1.00 15.30 -45.62
CA LYS A 239 1.76 14.85 -44.44
C LYS A 239 1.07 13.67 -43.78
N ASN A 240 1.83 12.72 -43.26
CA ASN A 240 1.29 11.63 -42.49
C ASN A 240 0.98 12.10 -41.05
N PRO A 241 -0.29 12.17 -40.63
CA PRO A 241 -0.64 12.58 -39.26
C PRO A 241 -0.14 11.58 -38.22
N ASP A 242 -0.08 10.29 -38.52
CA ASP A 242 0.26 9.24 -37.57
C ASP A 242 1.77 9.21 -37.23
N GLU A 243 2.60 9.88 -37.98
CA GLU A 243 4.03 10.11 -37.73
C GLU A 243 4.31 11.49 -37.11
N SER A 244 3.29 12.30 -36.89
CA SER A 244 3.45 13.68 -36.43
C SER A 244 3.24 13.80 -34.92
N HIS A 245 4.28 14.24 -34.20
CA HIS A 245 4.19 14.58 -32.79
C HIS A 245 3.18 15.72 -32.54
N VAL A 246 3.10 16.70 -33.43
CA VAL A 246 2.12 17.81 -33.37
C VAL A 246 0.71 17.26 -33.46
N PHE A 247 0.45 16.31 -34.36
CA PHE A 247 -0.88 15.70 -34.49
C PHE A 247 -1.23 14.83 -33.28
N SER A 248 -0.30 14.03 -32.76
CA SER A 248 -0.54 13.19 -31.59
C SER A 248 -0.91 14.01 -30.34
N ILE A 249 -0.23 15.15 -30.13
CA ILE A 249 -0.57 16.08 -29.04
C ILE A 249 -1.94 16.72 -29.30
N TYR A 250 -2.23 17.17 -30.53
CA TYR A 250 -3.51 17.75 -30.91
C TYR A 250 -4.67 16.80 -30.61
N GLN A 251 -4.55 15.54 -31.02
CA GLN A 251 -5.54 14.50 -30.81
C GLN A 251 -5.87 14.28 -29.32
N ALA A 252 -4.90 14.43 -28.42
CA ALA A 252 -5.11 14.28 -26.98
C ALA A 252 -6.02 15.36 -26.35
N PHE A 253 -6.15 16.50 -27.03
CA PHE A 253 -7.01 17.61 -26.61
C PHE A 253 -8.29 17.73 -27.45
N ALA A 254 -8.25 17.29 -28.69
CA ALA A 254 -9.30 17.49 -29.67
C ALA A 254 -10.47 16.51 -29.50
N THR A 255 -11.64 16.92 -29.93
CA THR A 255 -12.79 16.05 -30.11
C THR A 255 -12.55 15.12 -31.35
N PRO A 256 -13.32 14.02 -31.48
CA PRO A 256 -13.22 13.16 -32.67
C PRO A 256 -13.44 13.93 -33.99
N ALA A 257 -14.36 14.90 -34.02
CA ALA A 257 -14.62 15.73 -35.19
C ALA A 257 -13.43 16.67 -35.51
N GLU A 258 -12.87 17.34 -34.49
CA GLU A 258 -11.67 18.19 -34.65
C GLU A 258 -10.47 17.36 -35.11
N THR A 259 -10.29 16.15 -34.56
CA THR A 259 -9.24 15.21 -34.96
C THR A 259 -9.38 14.82 -36.43
N ALA A 260 -10.58 14.49 -36.89
CA ALA A 260 -10.83 14.15 -38.31
C ALA A 260 -10.57 15.33 -39.23
N ALA A 261 -10.97 16.55 -38.85
CA ALA A 261 -10.70 17.76 -39.61
C ALA A 261 -9.20 18.05 -39.73
N MET A 262 -8.45 17.90 -38.61
CA MET A 262 -6.99 18.08 -38.62
C MET A 262 -6.31 17.02 -39.46
N ARG A 263 -6.74 15.74 -39.41
CA ARG A 263 -6.24 14.66 -40.25
C ARG A 263 -6.40 14.99 -41.74
N LYS A 264 -7.57 15.50 -42.13
CA LYS A 264 -7.82 15.96 -43.48
C LYS A 264 -6.88 17.11 -43.86
N ALA A 265 -6.69 18.11 -43.00
CA ALA A 265 -5.78 19.23 -43.26
C ALA A 265 -4.32 18.75 -43.50
N TYR A 266 -3.86 17.71 -42.79
CA TYR A 266 -2.56 17.07 -43.01
C TYR A 266 -2.46 16.43 -44.40
N GLN A 267 -3.52 15.74 -44.83
CA GLN A 267 -3.62 15.15 -46.18
C GLN A 267 -3.68 16.22 -47.29
N ASP A 268 -4.33 17.34 -46.99
CA ASP A 268 -4.44 18.49 -47.90
C ASP A 268 -3.15 19.36 -47.91
N GLY A 269 -2.13 19.02 -47.10
CA GLY A 269 -0.81 19.66 -47.15
C GLY A 269 -0.67 20.90 -46.24
N ILE A 270 -1.37 20.96 -45.09
CA ILE A 270 -1.25 22.06 -44.09
C ILE A 270 0.23 22.39 -43.82
N SER A 271 0.56 23.67 -43.63
CA SER A 271 1.91 24.05 -43.21
C SER A 271 2.21 23.61 -41.78
N TRP A 272 3.47 23.35 -41.43
CA TRP A 272 3.87 23.06 -40.06
C TRP A 272 3.56 24.22 -39.10
N GLY A 273 3.69 25.46 -39.60
CA GLY A 273 3.34 26.64 -38.82
C GLY A 273 1.85 26.68 -38.45
N ASP A 274 0.98 26.41 -39.42
CA ASP A 274 -0.48 26.41 -39.21
C ASP A 274 -0.90 25.23 -38.31
N ALA A 275 -0.31 24.03 -38.50
CA ALA A 275 -0.58 22.87 -37.65
C ALA A 275 -0.20 23.12 -36.19
N LYS A 276 0.97 23.74 -35.95
CA LYS A 276 1.43 24.11 -34.59
C LYS A 276 0.56 25.25 -34.00
N GLN A 277 0.16 26.22 -34.83
CA GLN A 277 -0.74 27.28 -34.38
C GLN A 277 -2.10 26.71 -33.95
N ALA A 278 -2.69 25.82 -34.74
CA ALA A 278 -3.93 25.12 -34.39
C ALA A 278 -3.79 24.27 -33.13
N LEU A 279 -2.64 23.61 -32.95
CA LEU A 279 -2.34 22.89 -31.70
C LEU A 279 -2.33 23.83 -30.51
N PHE A 280 -1.61 24.94 -30.58
CA PHE A 280 -1.57 25.94 -29.51
C PHE A 280 -2.98 26.44 -29.16
N GLU A 281 -3.77 26.85 -30.15
CA GLU A 281 -5.13 27.35 -29.95
C GLU A 281 -6.04 26.30 -29.32
N ARG A 282 -5.87 25.04 -29.70
CA ARG A 282 -6.65 23.93 -29.11
C ARG A 282 -6.31 23.70 -27.64
N ILE A 283 -5.01 23.72 -27.31
CA ILE A 283 -4.54 23.59 -25.92
C ILE A 283 -4.99 24.79 -25.09
N ASP A 284 -4.79 26.01 -25.59
CA ASP A 284 -5.10 27.23 -24.86
C ASP A 284 -6.60 27.36 -24.58
N ARG A 285 -7.46 26.94 -25.51
CA ARG A 285 -8.92 26.91 -25.31
C ARG A 285 -9.32 26.08 -24.10
N ASP A 286 -8.69 24.92 -23.88
CA ASP A 286 -8.98 24.07 -22.72
C ASP A 286 -8.36 24.62 -21.43
N LEU A 287 -7.15 25.19 -21.52
CA LEU A 287 -6.41 25.61 -20.35
C LEU A 287 -6.67 27.05 -19.89
N ALA A 288 -7.13 27.95 -20.75
CA ALA A 288 -7.33 29.34 -20.38
C ALA A 288 -8.26 29.50 -19.15
N PRO A 289 -9.45 28.87 -19.09
CA PRO A 289 -10.29 28.97 -17.90
C PRO A 289 -9.65 28.31 -16.66
N ALA A 290 -8.89 27.25 -16.84
CA ALA A 290 -8.19 26.58 -15.76
C ALA A 290 -7.00 27.42 -15.24
N ARG A 291 -6.29 28.12 -16.14
CA ARG A 291 -5.18 29.02 -15.79
C ARG A 291 -5.63 30.15 -14.89
N GLU A 292 -6.81 30.73 -15.15
CA GLU A 292 -7.39 31.77 -14.28
C GLU A 292 -7.70 31.21 -12.89
N ARG A 293 -8.32 30.03 -12.80
CA ARG A 293 -8.56 29.37 -11.51
C ARG A 293 -7.26 29.02 -10.78
N TYR A 294 -6.24 28.54 -11.51
CA TYR A 294 -4.93 28.25 -10.92
C TYR A 294 -4.29 29.52 -10.33
N ARG A 295 -4.29 30.64 -11.06
CA ARG A 295 -3.79 31.92 -10.55
C ARG A 295 -4.56 32.36 -9.30
N HIS A 296 -5.88 32.21 -9.30
CA HIS A 296 -6.71 32.49 -8.13
C HIS A 296 -6.26 31.70 -6.91
N TYR A 297 -6.11 30.38 -7.03
CA TYR A 297 -5.67 29.55 -5.92
C TYR A 297 -4.24 29.87 -5.48
N MET A 298 -3.34 30.16 -6.40
CA MET A 298 -1.96 30.54 -6.06
C MET A 298 -1.86 31.89 -5.34
N THR A 299 -2.80 32.80 -5.59
CA THR A 299 -2.89 34.11 -4.89
C THR A 299 -3.73 34.05 -3.61
N ASN A 300 -4.52 33.00 -3.43
CA ASN A 300 -5.37 32.78 -2.26
C ASN A 300 -5.07 31.40 -1.59
N PRO A 301 -3.84 31.16 -1.09
CA PRO A 301 -3.44 29.86 -0.57
C PRO A 301 -4.26 29.40 0.63
N ASN A 302 -4.84 30.33 1.41
CA ASN A 302 -5.73 30.01 2.53
C ASN A 302 -7.02 29.28 2.09
N GLU A 303 -7.50 29.55 0.88
CA GLU A 303 -8.65 28.82 0.32
C GLU A 303 -8.29 27.38 0.04
N VAL A 304 -7.12 27.13 -0.57
CA VAL A 304 -6.60 25.78 -0.82
C VAL A 304 -6.38 25.03 0.49
N GLU A 305 -5.79 25.70 1.49
CA GLU A 305 -5.59 25.15 2.83
C GLU A 305 -6.91 24.72 3.46
N ALA A 306 -7.92 25.57 3.44
CA ALA A 306 -9.24 25.25 3.99
C ALA A 306 -9.90 24.05 3.27
N LEU A 307 -9.72 23.91 1.95
CA LEU A 307 -10.22 22.77 1.18
C LEU A 307 -9.53 21.47 1.60
N LEU A 308 -8.21 21.49 1.73
CA LEU A 308 -7.41 20.31 2.14
C LEU A 308 -7.75 19.87 3.56
N LEU A 309 -7.86 20.83 4.51
CA LEU A 309 -8.22 20.52 5.91
C LEU A 309 -9.65 19.96 6.03
N ARG A 310 -10.62 20.46 5.25
CA ARG A 310 -11.96 19.85 5.22
C ARG A 310 -11.92 18.41 4.68
N GLY A 311 -11.14 18.18 3.61
CA GLY A 311 -10.93 16.85 3.08
C GLY A 311 -10.27 15.90 4.08
N ALA A 312 -9.27 16.41 4.81
CA ALA A 312 -8.59 15.67 5.87
C ALA A 312 -9.53 15.32 7.03
N GLU A 313 -10.38 16.25 7.49
CA GLU A 313 -11.32 15.96 8.58
C GLU A 313 -12.33 14.87 8.18
N ARG A 314 -12.88 14.93 6.96
CA ARG A 314 -13.75 13.88 6.41
C ARG A 314 -13.01 12.53 6.32
N ALA A 315 -11.77 12.53 5.86
CA ALA A 315 -10.95 11.31 5.81
C ALA A 315 -10.68 10.75 7.21
N ARG A 316 -10.50 11.62 8.21
CA ARG A 316 -10.27 11.24 9.60
C ARG A 316 -11.52 10.73 10.32
N GLU A 317 -12.72 11.07 9.85
CA GLU A 317 -13.96 10.44 10.32
C GLU A 317 -13.95 8.92 10.05
N GLU A 318 -13.24 8.46 9.01
CA GLU A 318 -13.06 7.04 8.69
C GLU A 318 -11.79 6.46 9.35
N SER A 319 -10.66 7.15 9.29
CA SER A 319 -9.37 6.60 9.73
C SER A 319 -9.27 6.48 11.26
N ARG A 320 -9.84 7.42 12.05
CA ARG A 320 -9.82 7.36 13.52
C ARG A 320 -10.48 6.09 14.10
N PRO A 321 -11.72 5.73 13.73
CA PRO A 321 -12.32 4.50 14.24
C PRO A 321 -11.61 3.26 13.69
N PHE A 322 -11.11 3.31 12.47
CA PHE A 322 -10.42 2.18 11.85
C PHE A 322 -9.09 1.88 12.56
N ILE A 323 -8.23 2.89 12.80
CA ILE A 323 -6.97 2.67 13.52
C ILE A 323 -7.22 2.20 14.96
N ALA A 324 -8.32 2.64 15.61
CA ALA A 324 -8.70 2.14 16.92
C ALA A 324 -9.01 0.63 16.89
N THR A 325 -9.71 0.16 15.85
CA THR A 325 -9.95 -1.27 15.62
C THR A 325 -8.64 -2.05 15.43
N LEU A 326 -7.69 -1.49 14.68
CA LEU A 326 -6.38 -2.13 14.45
C LEU A 326 -5.55 -2.15 15.75
N ARG A 327 -5.59 -1.09 16.56
CA ARG A 327 -4.95 -1.10 17.90
C ARG A 327 -5.51 -2.22 18.79
N ASP A 328 -6.83 -2.41 18.78
CA ASP A 328 -7.45 -3.52 19.52
C ASP A 328 -6.99 -4.88 18.98
N ALA A 329 -6.90 -5.04 17.66
CA ALA A 329 -6.45 -6.28 17.02
C ALA A 329 -5.00 -6.66 17.39
N VAL A 330 -4.09 -5.68 17.44
CA VAL A 330 -2.68 -5.90 17.79
C VAL A 330 -2.43 -5.90 19.31
N GLY A 331 -3.47 -5.74 20.14
CA GLY A 331 -3.37 -5.75 21.60
C GLY A 331 -2.99 -4.41 22.24
N LEU A 332 -2.93 -3.32 21.49
CA LEU A 332 -2.68 -1.95 21.99
C LEU A 332 -3.98 -1.32 22.51
N ARG A 333 -4.61 -1.94 23.49
CA ARG A 333 -5.89 -1.53 24.06
C ARG A 333 -5.76 -1.16 25.54
N SER A 334 -6.81 -0.57 26.11
CA SER A 334 -6.86 -0.29 27.53
C SER A 334 -6.63 -1.55 28.36
N VAL A 335 -5.67 -1.49 29.28
CA VAL A 335 -5.37 -2.59 30.21
C VAL A 335 -6.59 -3.00 31.05
N ALA A 336 -7.54 -2.08 31.29
CA ALA A 336 -8.81 -2.40 31.94
C ALA A 336 -9.67 -3.40 31.14
N LYS A 337 -9.57 -3.42 29.80
CA LYS A 337 -10.25 -4.41 28.95
C LYS A 337 -9.62 -5.81 29.08
N VAL A 338 -8.33 -5.90 29.40
CA VAL A 338 -7.63 -7.18 29.62
C VAL A 338 -8.16 -7.86 30.88
N ALA A 339 -8.34 -7.12 31.97
CA ALA A 339 -8.93 -7.66 33.19
C ALA A 339 -10.37 -8.18 32.99
N ALA A 340 -11.18 -7.47 32.19
CA ALA A 340 -12.55 -7.90 31.87
C ALA A 340 -12.59 -9.11 30.92
N ALA A 341 -11.60 -9.28 30.05
CA ALA A 341 -11.46 -10.45 29.18
C ALA A 341 -11.00 -11.67 29.98
N ALA A 342 -10.03 -11.50 30.87
CA ALA A 342 -9.57 -12.57 31.76
C ALA A 342 -10.71 -13.08 32.68
N THR A 343 -11.59 -12.18 33.17
CA THR A 343 -12.77 -12.55 33.94
C THR A 343 -13.84 -13.28 33.10
N LYS A 344 -13.96 -12.95 31.79
CA LYS A 344 -14.88 -13.65 30.88
C LYS A 344 -14.34 -15.01 30.45
N THR A 345 -13.02 -15.19 30.30
CA THR A 345 -12.40 -16.48 29.99
C THR A 345 -12.51 -17.45 31.15
N ALA A 346 -12.53 -16.94 32.39
CA ALA A 346 -12.77 -17.76 33.59
C ALA A 346 -14.24 -18.20 33.74
N THR A 347 -15.19 -17.60 33.00
CA THR A 347 -16.62 -17.93 33.04
C THR A 347 -17.16 -18.64 31.78
N SER A 348 -16.44 -18.65 30.67
CA SER A 348 -16.78 -19.45 29.50
C SER A 348 -15.98 -20.76 29.58
N GLY A 349 -16.66 -21.86 29.95
CA GLY A 349 -16.08 -23.20 29.97
C GLY A 349 -15.78 -23.73 28.60
N ASP A 350 -14.79 -23.16 27.92
CA ASP A 350 -14.12 -23.83 26.82
C ASP A 350 -13.32 -25.00 27.41
N ALA A 351 -13.75 -26.22 27.09
CA ALA A 351 -13.09 -27.43 27.56
C ALA A 351 -11.62 -27.36 27.13
N LEU A 352 -10.70 -27.47 28.10
CA LEU A 352 -9.26 -27.60 27.89
C LEU A 352 -9.02 -28.65 26.78
N GLN A 353 -8.26 -28.30 25.77
CA GLN A 353 -7.83 -29.20 24.70
C GLN A 353 -6.31 -29.40 24.74
N PRO A 354 -5.79 -30.04 25.79
CA PRO A 354 -4.38 -30.32 25.90
C PRO A 354 -3.98 -31.45 24.93
N GLU A 355 -2.75 -31.35 24.43
CA GLU A 355 -2.17 -32.35 23.55
C GLU A 355 -0.74 -32.73 23.98
N LEU A 356 -0.35 -33.98 23.75
CA LEU A 356 1.03 -34.43 23.84
C LEU A 356 1.61 -34.51 22.43
N LYS A 357 2.63 -33.68 22.15
CA LYS A 357 3.35 -33.68 20.86
C LYS A 357 4.77 -34.20 21.04
N GLN A 358 5.12 -35.24 20.25
CA GLN A 358 6.49 -35.72 20.13
C GLN A 358 7.23 -34.94 19.03
N TYR A 359 8.51 -34.65 19.25
CA TYR A 359 9.38 -34.02 18.27
C TYR A 359 10.84 -34.52 18.47
N ARG A 360 11.71 -34.27 17.48
CA ARG A 360 13.14 -34.47 17.54
C ARG A 360 13.83 -33.13 17.61
N ASP A 361 14.76 -32.97 18.57
CA ASP A 361 15.50 -31.72 18.72
C ASP A 361 16.84 -31.75 17.98
N SER A 362 17.52 -30.62 17.96
CA SER A 362 18.82 -30.41 17.30
C SER A 362 19.95 -31.23 17.90
N ASP A 363 19.83 -31.68 19.15
CA ASP A 363 20.75 -32.63 19.82
C ASP A 363 20.60 -34.09 19.36
N GLY A 364 19.61 -34.33 18.47
CA GLY A 364 19.32 -35.62 17.91
C GLY A 364 18.45 -36.54 18.78
N GLN A 365 18.08 -36.08 19.99
CA GLN A 365 17.20 -36.83 20.89
C GLN A 365 15.72 -36.57 20.58
N PHE A 366 14.86 -37.43 21.10
CA PHE A 366 13.41 -37.31 20.98
C PHE A 366 12.82 -36.77 22.28
N TYR A 367 11.89 -35.86 22.12
CA TYR A 367 11.20 -35.19 23.21
C TYR A 367 9.70 -35.25 23.01
N PHE A 368 8.94 -35.02 24.06
CA PHE A 368 7.54 -34.65 23.98
C PHE A 368 7.24 -33.44 24.85
N LYS A 369 6.17 -32.76 24.54
CA LYS A 369 5.64 -31.64 25.32
C LYS A 369 4.15 -31.80 25.54
N LEU A 370 3.70 -31.53 26.76
CA LEU A 370 2.30 -31.26 27.07
C LEU A 370 2.04 -29.80 26.75
N ALA A 371 1.14 -29.52 25.84
CA ALA A 371 0.82 -28.17 25.43
C ALA A 371 -0.69 -27.98 25.40
N GLU A 372 -1.12 -26.76 25.64
CA GLU A 372 -2.50 -26.32 25.52
C GLU A 372 -2.55 -25.06 24.69
N LYS A 373 -3.54 -24.94 23.81
CA LYS A 373 -3.60 -23.89 22.79
C LYS A 373 -3.60 -22.47 23.35
N SER A 374 -4.18 -22.28 24.52
CA SER A 374 -4.29 -20.97 25.19
C SER A 374 -3.13 -20.70 26.17
N ALA A 375 -2.53 -21.75 26.76
CA ALA A 375 -1.51 -21.64 27.80
C ALA A 375 -0.09 -21.97 27.33
N GLY A 376 0.08 -22.47 26.09
CA GLY A 376 1.39 -22.83 25.54
C GLY A 376 1.91 -24.16 26.04
N VAL A 377 3.24 -24.26 26.30
CA VAL A 377 3.90 -25.48 26.79
C VAL A 377 3.80 -25.56 28.30
N LEU A 378 3.11 -26.57 28.80
CA LEU A 378 2.84 -26.80 30.23
C LEU A 378 3.81 -27.79 30.87
N ALA A 379 4.35 -28.73 30.12
CA ALA A 379 5.46 -29.60 30.57
C ALA A 379 6.32 -30.02 29.38
N GLN A 380 7.61 -30.17 29.63
CA GLN A 380 8.65 -30.56 28.65
C GLN A 380 9.35 -31.83 29.12
N SER A 381 9.43 -32.88 28.26
CA SER A 381 10.07 -34.13 28.65
C SER A 381 11.58 -34.01 28.73
N ILE A 382 12.21 -34.97 29.41
CA ILE A 382 13.63 -35.29 29.24
C ILE A 382 13.87 -35.84 27.83
N GLY A 383 15.15 -35.86 27.38
CA GLY A 383 15.54 -36.45 26.10
C GLY A 383 15.50 -38.00 26.10
N PHE A 384 14.94 -38.57 25.05
CA PHE A 384 14.91 -40.01 24.80
C PHE A 384 15.83 -40.34 23.64
N ALA A 385 16.59 -41.46 23.77
CA ALA A 385 17.53 -41.90 22.75
C ALA A 385 16.84 -42.28 21.41
N ASN A 386 15.57 -42.68 21.44
CA ASN A 386 14.79 -43.01 20.25
C ASN A 386 13.30 -42.64 20.39
N GLY A 387 12.65 -42.48 19.25
CA GLY A 387 11.25 -42.07 19.21
C GLY A 387 10.25 -43.11 19.70
N LYS A 388 10.63 -44.38 19.78
CA LYS A 388 9.77 -45.46 20.27
C LYS A 388 9.58 -45.37 21.78
N ASP A 389 10.66 -45.07 22.51
CA ASP A 389 10.61 -44.91 23.97
C ASP A 389 9.80 -43.63 24.37
N ALA A 390 10.03 -42.52 23.65
CA ALA A 390 9.23 -41.32 23.84
C ALA A 390 7.74 -41.59 23.56
N GLY A 391 7.40 -42.27 22.48
CA GLY A 391 6.05 -42.67 22.12
C GLY A 391 5.41 -43.63 23.12
N ALA A 392 6.15 -44.58 23.65
CA ALA A 392 5.69 -45.51 24.71
C ALA A 392 5.35 -44.74 26.01
N THR A 393 6.19 -43.76 26.37
CA THR A 393 5.95 -42.90 27.53
C THR A 393 4.69 -42.05 27.35
N ILE A 394 4.52 -41.43 26.17
CA ILE A 394 3.29 -40.69 25.83
C ILE A 394 2.04 -41.59 25.95
N ALA A 395 2.11 -42.81 25.43
CA ALA A 395 0.99 -43.76 25.48
C ALA A 395 0.61 -44.14 26.90
N ARG A 396 1.57 -44.26 27.81
CA ARG A 396 1.32 -44.49 29.24
C ARG A 396 0.70 -43.29 29.93
N ILE A 397 1.21 -42.07 29.65
CA ILE A 397 0.64 -40.83 30.20
C ILE A 397 -0.82 -40.69 29.76
N LYS A 398 -1.15 -40.94 28.51
CA LYS A 398 -2.51 -40.90 27.97
C LYS A 398 -3.46 -41.89 28.59
N ARG A 399 -2.94 -42.99 29.19
CA ARG A 399 -3.71 -43.97 29.98
C ARG A 399 -3.90 -43.57 31.45
N GLY A 400 -3.35 -42.41 31.86
CA GLY A 400 -3.46 -41.94 33.25
C GLY A 400 -2.44 -42.53 34.21
N GLU A 401 -1.34 -43.10 33.69
CA GLU A 401 -0.30 -43.68 34.57
C GLU A 401 0.69 -42.63 35.11
N GLY A 402 0.63 -41.35 34.62
CA GLY A 402 1.48 -40.25 35.06
C GLY A 402 0.75 -39.22 35.92
N ALA A 403 1.50 -38.54 36.78
CA ALA A 403 0.99 -37.44 37.62
C ALA A 403 2.01 -36.30 37.69
N ILE A 404 1.50 -35.04 37.87
CA ILE A 404 2.36 -33.89 38.18
C ILE A 404 2.57 -33.84 39.69
N ALA A 405 3.83 -33.87 40.11
CA ALA A 405 4.25 -33.77 41.52
C ALA A 405 5.51 -32.90 41.63
N ASN A 406 5.53 -31.92 42.50
CA ASN A 406 6.68 -31.01 42.73
C ASN A 406 7.27 -30.37 41.45
N GLY A 407 6.41 -29.99 40.47
CA GLY A 407 6.87 -29.42 39.21
C GLY A 407 7.42 -30.42 38.19
N GLU A 408 7.24 -31.71 38.41
CA GLU A 408 7.68 -32.79 37.52
C GLU A 408 6.49 -33.67 37.11
N LEU A 409 6.50 -34.14 35.86
CA LEU A 409 5.62 -35.22 35.42
C LEU A 409 6.33 -36.54 35.75
N VAL A 410 5.76 -37.29 36.69
CA VAL A 410 6.33 -38.52 37.21
C VAL A 410 5.58 -39.72 36.67
N LEU A 411 6.33 -40.75 36.26
CA LEU A 411 5.83 -42.06 35.84
C LEU A 411 6.62 -43.17 36.55
N ASP A 412 5.97 -44.08 37.26
CA ASP A 412 6.59 -45.12 38.14
C ASP A 412 7.60 -44.55 39.14
N GLY A 413 7.36 -43.36 39.66
CA GLY A 413 8.27 -42.72 40.61
C GLY A 413 9.49 -42.01 39.98
N ALA A 414 9.63 -42.03 38.66
CA ALA A 414 10.69 -41.31 37.95
C ALA A 414 10.16 -40.10 37.21
N ALA A 415 10.89 -38.98 37.25
CA ALA A 415 10.55 -37.78 36.46
C ALA A 415 10.80 -38.05 34.96
N VAL A 416 9.76 -37.86 34.14
CA VAL A 416 9.82 -38.01 32.66
C VAL A 416 9.64 -36.69 31.92
N ALA A 417 9.14 -35.63 32.61
CA ALA A 417 9.06 -34.27 32.10
C ALA A 417 9.09 -33.27 33.26
N TYR A 418 9.40 -32.02 32.96
CA TYR A 418 9.46 -30.90 33.90
C TYR A 418 8.44 -29.81 33.51
N VAL A 419 7.77 -29.22 34.50
CA VAL A 419 6.95 -28.04 34.34
C VAL A 419 7.89 -26.83 34.30
N PRO A 420 7.84 -25.96 33.28
CA PRO A 420 8.65 -24.75 33.25
C PRO A 420 8.38 -23.82 34.43
N ASP A 421 9.40 -23.13 34.95
CA ASP A 421 9.28 -22.21 36.11
C ASP A 421 8.20 -21.13 35.98
N ALA A 422 7.87 -20.77 34.74
CA ALA A 422 6.84 -19.77 34.41
C ALA A 422 5.39 -20.32 34.43
N VAL A 423 5.21 -21.64 34.65
CA VAL A 423 3.92 -22.33 34.60
C VAL A 423 3.56 -22.81 36.02
N ASP A 424 2.31 -22.56 36.45
CA ASP A 424 1.81 -23.12 37.71
C ASP A 424 1.67 -24.65 37.54
N PRO A 425 2.31 -25.48 38.42
CA PRO A 425 2.14 -26.90 38.39
C PRO A 425 0.68 -27.38 38.48
N ALA A 426 -0.21 -26.58 39.09
CA ALA A 426 -1.62 -26.88 39.14
C ALA A 426 -2.30 -26.79 37.79
N ASP A 427 -1.88 -25.86 36.92
CA ASP A 427 -2.37 -25.74 35.56
C ASP A 427 -1.92 -26.93 34.70
N ALA A 428 -0.65 -27.34 34.83
CA ALA A 428 -0.12 -28.52 34.17
C ALA A 428 -0.85 -29.81 34.61
N SER A 429 -1.18 -29.94 35.89
CA SER A 429 -1.95 -31.07 36.41
C SER A 429 -3.38 -31.10 35.87
N THR A 430 -4.04 -29.93 35.84
CA THR A 430 -5.41 -29.80 35.32
C THR A 430 -5.47 -30.17 33.83
N ALA A 431 -4.47 -29.74 33.02
CA ALA A 431 -4.36 -30.07 31.62
C ALA A 431 -4.08 -31.56 31.40
N LEU A 432 -3.24 -32.17 32.24
CA LEU A 432 -2.97 -33.61 32.18
C LEU A 432 -4.23 -34.46 32.46
N ASP A 433 -5.00 -34.08 33.47
CA ASP A 433 -6.24 -34.77 33.83
C ASP A 433 -7.29 -34.63 32.69
N ALA A 434 -7.38 -33.43 32.08
CA ALA A 434 -8.25 -33.19 30.93
C ALA A 434 -7.84 -34.07 29.74
N LEU A 435 -6.53 -34.19 29.44
CA LEU A 435 -6.02 -35.04 28.37
C LEU A 435 -6.41 -36.50 28.59
N VAL A 436 -6.16 -37.04 29.79
CA VAL A 436 -6.48 -38.44 30.13
C VAL A 436 -7.98 -38.69 29.97
N ARG A 437 -8.85 -37.76 30.37
CA ARG A 437 -10.30 -37.90 30.21
C ARG A 437 -10.70 -37.91 28.74
N ILE A 438 -10.15 -37.00 27.91
CA ILE A 438 -10.42 -36.91 26.46
C ILE A 438 -10.01 -38.22 25.78
N GLU A 439 -8.85 -38.75 26.08
CA GLU A 439 -8.37 -40.01 25.50
C GLU A 439 -9.22 -41.22 25.94
N ALA A 440 -9.67 -41.27 27.19
CA ALA A 440 -10.56 -42.33 27.69
C ALA A 440 -11.92 -42.28 26.96
N GLU A 441 -12.50 -41.11 26.78
CA GLU A 441 -13.75 -40.94 26.01
C GLU A 441 -13.60 -41.34 24.55
N ALA A 442 -12.45 -41.02 23.92
CA ALA A 442 -12.16 -41.39 22.54
C ALA A 442 -11.99 -42.93 22.38
N GLN A 443 -11.38 -43.61 23.35
CA GLN A 443 -11.25 -45.05 23.37
C GLN A 443 -12.60 -45.75 23.56
N ALA A 444 -13.44 -45.23 24.47
CA ALA A 444 -14.79 -45.78 24.71
C ALA A 444 -15.67 -45.67 23.43
N LYS A 445 -15.59 -44.57 22.71
CA LYS A 445 -16.30 -44.38 21.43
C LYS A 445 -15.84 -45.33 20.34
N LYS A 446 -14.53 -45.67 20.26
CA LYS A 446 -13.97 -46.66 19.32
C LYS A 446 -14.43 -48.08 19.62
N GLN A 447 -14.59 -48.44 20.91
CA GLN A 447 -15.09 -49.77 21.32
C GLN A 447 -16.59 -49.91 21.17
N ALA A 448 -17.35 -48.83 21.09
CA ALA A 448 -18.80 -48.81 20.92
C ALA A 448 -19.28 -48.78 19.47
N GLN A 449 -18.35 -48.69 18.49
CA GLN A 449 -18.70 -48.80 17.07
C GLN A 449 -18.70 -50.30 16.68
N PRO A 450 -19.81 -50.82 16.09
CA PRO A 450 -19.97 -52.22 15.76
C PRO A 450 -19.07 -52.65 14.59
#